data_5ec3ccaa8a3426bcdc99ccd0e8eb39f1
#
_entry.id   5ec3ccaa8a3426bcdc99ccd0e8eb39f1
#
_cell.length_a   1.000
_cell.length_b   1.000
_cell.length_c   1.000
_cell.angle_alpha   90.00
_cell.angle_beta   90.00
_cell.angle_gamma   90.00
#
_symmetry.space_group_name_H-M   'P 1'
#
loop_
_entity.id
_entity.type
_entity.pdbx_description
1 polymer ?
#
loop_
_entity_poly.entity_id
_entity_poly.type
_entity_poly.pdbx_seq_one_letter_code
_entity_poly.pdbx_strand_id
1 'polypeptide(L)'
;CELLLQGISMGAATVDMAVGLELPPQVKGAVSDCAFTSAKEVFTSVLKTTYHMPAFPLMDLSDRMAKKEAGYGLDECNARDEVKKAKIPMLFIHGSKDTFVPCSMVHELYEACAAPKDLLIIEGASHAEAYYKDRPAYEAAVRKLMERAFTKGVCEE
;
A
#
# COMPACT_ATOMS: atom_id res chain seq x y z
N CYS A 1 20.13 -14.27 -4.14
CA CYS A 1 19.15 -14.11 -3.07
C CYS A 1 17.89 -13.48 -3.66
N GLU A 2 16.72 -14.04 -3.40
CA GLU A 2 15.43 -13.49 -3.81
C GLU A 2 14.86 -12.65 -2.66
N LEU A 3 14.15 -11.57 -3.00
CA LEU A 3 13.65 -10.57 -2.05
C LEU A 3 12.14 -10.40 -2.18
N LEU A 4 11.49 -10.22 -1.04
CA LEU A 4 10.13 -9.75 -0.93
C LEU A 4 10.14 -8.36 -0.28
N LEU A 5 9.48 -7.39 -0.91
CA LEU A 5 9.25 -6.08 -0.28
C LEU A 5 8.05 -6.19 0.66
N GLN A 6 8.16 -5.59 1.84
CA GLN A 6 7.02 -5.49 2.75
C GLN A 6 7.00 -4.12 3.42
N GLY A 7 5.83 -3.53 3.50
CA GLY A 7 5.61 -2.27 4.19
C GLY A 7 4.30 -2.24 4.94
N ILE A 8 4.24 -1.42 5.98
CA ILE A 8 3.05 -1.18 6.79
C ILE A 8 2.75 0.33 6.76
N SER A 9 1.49 0.71 6.54
CA SER A 9 1.02 2.09 6.52
C SER A 9 1.82 2.94 5.50
N MET A 10 2.54 3.95 5.94
CA MET A 10 3.40 4.77 5.07
C MET A 10 4.47 3.93 4.36
N GLY A 11 5.02 2.91 5.04
CA GLY A 11 5.94 1.94 4.41
C GLY A 11 5.27 1.12 3.32
N ALA A 12 3.99 0.77 3.47
CA ALA A 12 3.21 0.08 2.44
C ALA A 12 2.98 0.98 1.22
N ALA A 13 2.61 2.25 1.42
CA ALA A 13 2.49 3.22 0.34
C ALA A 13 3.84 3.43 -0.39
N THR A 14 4.96 3.40 0.35
CA THR A 14 6.31 3.45 -0.24
C THR A 14 6.58 2.21 -1.09
N VAL A 15 6.20 1.01 -0.64
CA VAL A 15 6.30 -0.22 -1.43
C VAL A 15 5.44 -0.13 -2.68
N ASP A 16 4.19 0.34 -2.54
CA ASP A 16 3.27 0.51 -3.66
C ASP A 16 3.78 1.52 -4.71
N MET A 17 4.48 2.56 -4.28
CA MET A 17 5.17 3.48 -5.19
C MET A 17 6.40 2.83 -5.83
N ALA A 18 7.19 2.07 -5.06
CA ALA A 18 8.40 1.43 -5.55
C ALA A 18 8.13 0.38 -6.64
N VAL A 19 7.00 -0.36 -6.55
CA VAL A 19 6.65 -1.38 -7.56
C VAL A 19 6.30 -0.80 -8.93
N GLY A 20 6.07 0.52 -9.03
CA GLY A 20 5.93 1.24 -10.28
C GLY A 20 7.25 1.53 -10.99
N LEU A 21 8.38 1.36 -10.29
CA LEU A 21 9.72 1.58 -10.82
C LEU A 21 10.30 0.30 -11.46
N GLU A 22 11.46 0.44 -12.13
CA GLU A 22 12.24 -0.72 -12.55
C GLU A 22 12.96 -1.30 -11.33
N LEU A 23 12.46 -2.44 -10.86
CA LEU A 23 13.02 -3.13 -9.70
C LEU A 23 14.17 -4.07 -10.12
N PRO A 24 15.15 -4.27 -9.24
CA PRO A 24 16.15 -5.33 -9.42
C PRO A 24 15.48 -6.70 -9.60
N PRO A 25 16.03 -7.59 -10.45
CA PRO A 25 15.41 -8.89 -10.76
C PRO A 25 15.31 -9.82 -9.54
N GLN A 26 16.00 -9.52 -8.46
CA GLN A 26 15.91 -10.24 -7.20
C GLN A 26 14.60 -9.97 -6.45
N VAL A 27 13.93 -8.85 -6.71
CA VAL A 27 12.65 -8.52 -6.08
C VAL A 27 11.53 -9.29 -6.80
N LYS A 28 10.92 -10.25 -6.09
CA LYS A 28 9.98 -11.21 -6.67
C LYS A 28 8.52 -10.98 -6.30
N GLY A 29 8.26 -10.20 -5.26
CA GLY A 29 6.89 -9.89 -4.83
C GLY A 29 6.87 -8.78 -3.81
N ALA A 30 5.66 -8.30 -3.49
CA ALA A 30 5.47 -7.23 -2.52
C ALA A 30 4.22 -7.45 -1.66
N VAL A 31 4.33 -7.06 -0.37
CA VAL A 31 3.23 -7.03 0.61
C VAL A 31 2.98 -5.58 1.01
N SER A 32 1.76 -5.14 0.83
CA SER A 32 1.27 -3.79 1.13
C SER A 32 0.20 -3.90 2.23
N ASP A 33 0.55 -3.54 3.47
CA ASP A 33 -0.32 -3.64 4.64
C ASP A 33 -0.79 -2.25 5.06
N CYS A 34 -2.11 -2.03 5.05
CA CYS A 34 -2.82 -0.78 5.36
C CYS A 34 -2.26 0.47 4.64
N ALA A 35 -1.92 0.33 3.35
CA ALA A 35 -1.50 1.45 2.51
C ALA A 35 -2.66 2.39 2.18
N PHE A 36 -2.29 3.61 1.80
CA PHE A 36 -3.21 4.63 1.30
C PHE A 36 -2.99 4.90 -0.19
N THR A 37 -4.03 5.37 -0.87
CA THR A 37 -4.03 5.66 -2.32
C THR A 37 -3.10 6.79 -2.70
N SER A 38 -3.11 7.90 -1.90
CA SER A 38 -2.19 9.03 -2.06
C SER A 38 -2.03 9.80 -0.75
N ALA A 39 -0.93 10.53 -0.61
CA ALA A 39 -0.69 11.38 0.57
C ALA A 39 -1.81 12.43 0.74
N LYS A 40 -2.26 13.04 -0.35
CA LYS A 40 -3.33 14.02 -0.32
C LYS A 40 -4.66 13.44 0.17
N GLU A 41 -5.02 12.24 -0.30
CA GLU A 41 -6.28 11.60 0.06
C GLU A 41 -6.29 11.16 1.53
N VAL A 42 -5.21 10.54 2.03
CA VAL A 42 -5.15 10.14 3.44
C VAL A 42 -5.15 11.34 4.38
N PHE A 43 -4.40 12.40 4.10
CA PHE A 43 -4.43 13.61 4.90
C PHE A 43 -5.80 14.30 4.86
N THR A 44 -6.45 14.34 3.71
CA THR A 44 -7.81 14.84 3.58
C THR A 44 -8.80 14.02 4.42
N SER A 45 -8.66 12.69 4.41
CA SER A 45 -9.46 11.80 5.23
C SER A 45 -9.27 12.08 6.72
N VAL A 46 -8.02 12.14 7.19
CA VAL A 46 -7.68 12.42 8.59
C VAL A 46 -8.22 13.79 9.04
N LEU A 47 -8.08 14.83 8.22
CA LEU A 47 -8.64 16.16 8.53
C LEU A 47 -10.15 16.08 8.74
N LYS A 48 -10.87 15.36 7.89
CA LYS A 48 -12.33 15.23 7.98
C LYS A 48 -12.78 14.35 9.14
N THR A 49 -12.16 13.19 9.32
CA THR A 49 -12.62 12.16 10.27
C THR A 49 -12.14 12.40 11.69
N THR A 50 -10.88 12.83 11.86
CA THR A 50 -10.26 13.01 13.18
C THR A 50 -10.41 14.43 13.70
N TYR A 51 -10.19 15.42 12.83
CA TYR A 51 -10.19 16.83 13.24
C TYR A 51 -11.48 17.55 12.89
N HIS A 52 -12.40 16.93 12.15
CA HIS A 52 -13.67 17.53 11.69
C HIS A 52 -13.47 18.86 10.96
N MET A 53 -12.33 18.98 10.25
CA MET A 53 -11.94 20.20 9.53
C MET A 53 -12.14 20.04 8.02
N PRO A 54 -12.49 21.12 7.31
CA PRO A 54 -12.53 21.11 5.86
C PRO A 54 -11.11 20.98 5.28
N ALA A 55 -10.97 20.25 4.17
CA ALA A 55 -9.68 20.11 3.49
C ALA A 55 -9.17 21.45 2.94
N PHE A 56 -10.07 22.25 2.34
CA PHE A 56 -9.73 23.61 1.87
C PHE A 56 -9.88 24.63 2.99
N PRO A 57 -8.96 25.61 3.12
CA PRO A 57 -7.75 25.85 2.30
C PRO A 57 -6.49 25.13 2.81
N LEU A 58 -6.59 24.35 3.90
CA LEU A 58 -5.43 23.81 4.62
C LEU A 58 -4.60 22.87 3.75
N MET A 59 -5.25 21.99 2.98
CA MET A 59 -4.53 21.05 2.10
C MET A 59 -3.78 21.77 0.98
N ASP A 60 -4.34 22.83 0.41
CA ASP A 60 -3.66 23.62 -0.63
C ASP A 60 -2.45 24.36 -0.09
N LEU A 61 -2.56 24.88 1.15
CA LEU A 61 -1.44 25.53 1.82
C LEU A 61 -0.34 24.50 2.13
N SER A 62 -0.72 23.33 2.65
CA SER A 62 0.21 22.24 2.96
C SER A 62 0.94 21.75 1.71
N ASP A 63 0.25 21.59 0.59
CA ASP A 63 0.86 21.20 -0.70
C ASP A 63 1.88 22.24 -1.19
N ARG A 64 1.53 23.54 -1.10
CA ARG A 64 2.46 24.63 -1.44
C ARG A 64 3.69 24.63 -0.54
N MET A 65 3.51 24.40 0.75
CA MET A 65 4.63 24.32 1.71
C MET A 65 5.51 23.11 1.43
N ALA A 66 4.93 21.94 1.17
CA ALA A 66 5.67 20.73 0.80
C ALA A 66 6.53 20.97 -0.46
N LYS A 67 5.93 21.55 -1.52
CA LYS A 67 6.66 21.91 -2.75
C LYS A 67 7.82 22.86 -2.48
N LYS A 68 7.62 23.85 -1.60
CA LYS A 68 8.66 24.82 -1.26
C LYS A 68 9.80 24.23 -0.45
N GLU A 69 9.50 23.42 0.57
CA GLU A 69 10.49 22.93 1.54
C GLU A 69 11.12 21.60 1.11
N ALA A 70 10.34 20.70 0.50
CA ALA A 70 10.80 19.35 0.10
C ALA A 70 11.03 19.20 -1.41
N GLY A 71 10.56 20.14 -2.23
CA GLY A 71 10.71 20.09 -3.68
C GLY A 71 9.68 19.22 -4.41
N TYR A 72 8.70 18.63 -3.69
CA TYR A 72 7.63 17.83 -4.27
C TYR A 72 6.29 18.10 -3.56
N GLY A 73 5.19 17.89 -4.25
CA GLY A 73 3.85 18.07 -3.73
C GLY A 73 3.20 16.79 -3.23
N LEU A 74 2.10 16.96 -2.49
CA LEU A 74 1.33 15.84 -1.95
C LEU A 74 0.65 15.00 -3.05
N ASP A 75 0.37 15.58 -4.20
CA ASP A 75 -0.19 14.91 -5.38
C ASP A 75 0.80 13.96 -6.05
N GLU A 76 2.12 14.19 -5.89
CA GLU A 76 3.16 13.35 -6.46
C GLU A 76 3.35 12.04 -5.72
N CYS A 77 2.92 11.95 -4.46
CA CYS A 77 2.88 10.72 -3.69
C CYS A 77 1.56 9.99 -3.94
N ASN A 78 1.47 9.27 -5.06
CA ASN A 78 0.27 8.59 -5.54
C ASN A 78 0.53 7.10 -5.80
N ALA A 79 0.33 6.28 -4.75
CA ALA A 79 0.53 4.83 -4.80
C ALA A 79 -0.43 4.16 -5.80
N ARG A 80 -1.67 4.65 -5.93
CA ARG A 80 -2.67 4.11 -6.87
C ARG A 80 -2.22 4.19 -8.33
N ASP A 81 -1.52 5.26 -8.72
CA ASP A 81 -1.02 5.38 -10.09
C ASP A 81 0.23 4.52 -10.33
N GLU A 82 1.02 4.28 -9.30
CA GLU A 82 2.23 3.47 -9.41
C GLU A 82 1.94 1.96 -9.43
N VAL A 83 0.97 1.46 -8.66
CA VAL A 83 0.60 0.03 -8.69
C VAL A 83 0.02 -0.40 -10.05
N LYS A 84 -0.46 0.52 -10.88
CA LYS A 84 -0.87 0.24 -12.27
C LYS A 84 0.29 -0.26 -13.14
N LYS A 85 1.52 0.07 -12.76
CA LYS A 85 2.75 -0.29 -13.47
C LYS A 85 3.42 -1.54 -12.87
N ALA A 86 2.89 -2.07 -11.77
CA ALA A 86 3.46 -3.23 -11.07
C ALA A 86 3.59 -4.43 -12.00
N LYS A 87 4.75 -5.12 -11.92
CA LYS A 87 5.07 -6.30 -12.74
C LYS A 87 5.27 -7.56 -11.89
N ILE A 88 5.40 -7.40 -10.57
CA ILE A 88 5.63 -8.50 -9.62
C ILE A 88 4.35 -8.79 -8.84
N PRO A 89 4.13 -10.04 -8.38
CA PRO A 89 2.97 -10.39 -7.56
C PRO A 89 2.86 -9.53 -6.30
N MET A 90 1.63 -9.11 -5.97
CA MET A 90 1.34 -8.26 -4.82
C MET A 90 0.29 -8.90 -3.89
N LEU A 91 0.48 -8.69 -2.59
CA LEU A 91 -0.51 -8.98 -1.57
C LEU A 91 -0.90 -7.69 -0.87
N PHE A 92 -2.16 -7.32 -0.98
CA PHE A 92 -2.74 -6.20 -0.24
C PHE A 92 -3.42 -6.71 1.03
N ILE A 93 -3.13 -6.08 2.17
CA ILE A 93 -3.71 -6.44 3.47
C ILE A 93 -4.30 -5.18 4.10
N HIS A 94 -5.45 -5.30 4.78
CA HIS A 94 -6.07 -4.18 5.48
C HIS A 94 -6.96 -4.64 6.62
N GLY A 95 -7.11 -3.82 7.65
CA GLY A 95 -8.07 -4.02 8.72
C GLY A 95 -9.45 -3.47 8.36
N SER A 96 -10.53 -4.24 8.58
CA SER A 96 -11.88 -3.79 8.23
C SER A 96 -12.38 -2.61 9.08
N LYS A 97 -11.77 -2.38 10.25
CA LYS A 97 -12.09 -1.27 11.17
C LYS A 97 -11.00 -0.20 11.22
N ASP A 98 -10.18 -0.11 10.19
CA ASP A 98 -9.19 0.97 10.09
C ASP A 98 -9.91 2.30 9.87
N THR A 99 -9.83 3.18 10.86
CA THR A 99 -10.42 4.53 10.85
C THR A 99 -9.39 5.60 10.46
N PHE A 100 -8.11 5.27 10.45
CA PHE A 100 -7.04 6.18 10.08
C PHE A 100 -6.81 6.18 8.56
N VAL A 101 -6.62 4.99 7.99
CA VAL A 101 -6.62 4.78 6.53
C VAL A 101 -7.90 4.02 6.18
N PRO A 102 -8.89 4.65 5.54
CA PRO A 102 -10.14 3.99 5.20
C PRO A 102 -9.93 2.70 4.39
N CYS A 103 -10.62 1.63 4.78
CA CYS A 103 -10.52 0.32 4.10
C CYS A 103 -10.88 0.40 2.60
N SER A 104 -11.64 1.42 2.18
CA SER A 104 -11.91 1.66 0.76
C SER A 104 -10.65 1.89 -0.07
N MET A 105 -9.60 2.47 0.53
CA MET A 105 -8.36 2.77 -0.18
C MET A 105 -7.62 1.51 -0.63
N VAL A 106 -7.64 0.43 0.16
CA VAL A 106 -7.01 -0.83 -0.27
C VAL A 106 -7.76 -1.47 -1.44
N HIS A 107 -9.09 -1.33 -1.51
CA HIS A 107 -9.86 -1.81 -2.65
C HIS A 107 -9.49 -1.03 -3.93
N GLU A 108 -9.31 0.28 -3.84
CA GLU A 108 -8.86 1.09 -4.96
C GLU A 108 -7.45 0.71 -5.44
N LEU A 109 -6.51 0.48 -4.52
CA LEU A 109 -5.16 -0.01 -4.83
C LEU A 109 -5.21 -1.39 -5.48
N TYR A 110 -5.99 -2.31 -4.90
CA TYR A 110 -6.17 -3.65 -5.42
C TYR A 110 -6.75 -3.61 -6.84
N GLU A 111 -7.82 -2.87 -7.09
CA GLU A 111 -8.42 -2.75 -8.40
C GLU A 111 -7.45 -2.15 -9.43
N ALA A 112 -6.71 -1.11 -9.05
CA ALA A 112 -5.76 -0.42 -9.92
C ALA A 112 -4.53 -1.27 -10.28
N CYS A 113 -4.10 -2.19 -9.41
CA CYS A 113 -2.88 -2.98 -9.62
C CYS A 113 -3.00 -3.87 -10.85
N ALA A 114 -2.01 -3.79 -11.77
CA ALA A 114 -1.99 -4.56 -13.01
C ALA A 114 -1.37 -5.96 -12.85
N ALA A 115 -0.55 -6.18 -11.80
CA ALA A 115 0.13 -7.44 -11.55
C ALA A 115 -0.80 -8.52 -10.97
N PRO A 116 -0.39 -9.81 -10.96
CA PRO A 116 -1.07 -10.84 -10.18
C PRO A 116 -1.18 -10.42 -8.71
N LYS A 117 -2.37 -10.48 -8.15
CA LYS A 117 -2.66 -9.87 -6.85
C LYS A 117 -3.60 -10.72 -6.01
N ASP A 118 -3.42 -10.61 -4.69
CA ASP A 118 -4.35 -11.14 -3.68
C ASP A 118 -4.73 -10.02 -2.72
N LEU A 119 -5.90 -10.13 -2.10
CA LEU A 119 -6.42 -9.21 -1.09
C LEU A 119 -6.79 -9.98 0.16
N LEU A 120 -6.34 -9.51 1.32
CA LEU A 120 -6.71 -10.02 2.64
C LEU A 120 -7.28 -8.90 3.50
N ILE A 121 -8.56 -8.97 3.81
CA ILE A 121 -9.19 -8.09 4.79
C ILE A 121 -9.31 -8.83 6.11
N ILE A 122 -8.69 -8.28 7.16
CA ILE A 122 -8.76 -8.82 8.52
C ILE A 122 -9.92 -8.18 9.26
N GLU A 123 -10.94 -8.99 9.55
CA GLU A 123 -12.16 -8.51 10.18
C GLU A 123 -11.91 -8.01 11.61
N GLY A 124 -12.40 -6.79 11.88
CA GLY A 124 -12.27 -6.15 13.19
C GLY A 124 -10.88 -5.64 13.55
N ALA A 125 -9.90 -5.70 12.63
CA ALA A 125 -8.59 -5.09 12.84
C ALA A 125 -8.65 -3.58 12.57
N SER A 126 -7.98 -2.80 13.41
CA SER A 126 -7.74 -1.37 13.23
C SER A 126 -6.47 -1.11 12.42
N HIS A 127 -5.99 0.14 12.37
CA HIS A 127 -4.80 0.52 11.63
C HIS A 127 -3.55 -0.23 12.11
N ALA A 128 -2.85 -0.89 11.19
CA ALA A 128 -1.63 -1.66 11.44
C ALA A 128 -1.79 -2.82 12.46
N GLU A 129 -3.01 -3.29 12.71
CA GLU A 129 -3.28 -4.39 13.65
C GLU A 129 -3.53 -5.73 12.95
N ALA A 130 -3.50 -5.79 11.62
CA ALA A 130 -3.85 -7.00 10.86
C ALA A 130 -3.09 -8.24 11.32
N TYR A 131 -1.78 -8.15 11.49
CA TYR A 131 -0.93 -9.24 11.94
C TYR A 131 -1.28 -9.73 13.37
N TYR A 132 -1.55 -8.81 14.28
CA TYR A 132 -1.86 -9.17 15.67
C TYR A 132 -3.27 -9.73 15.83
N LYS A 133 -4.20 -9.29 14.99
CA LYS A 133 -5.60 -9.66 15.07
C LYS A 133 -5.87 -11.07 14.54
N ASP A 134 -5.26 -11.43 13.42
CA ASP A 134 -5.35 -12.78 12.83
C ASP A 134 -4.01 -13.18 12.20
N ARG A 135 -3.08 -13.53 13.07
CA ARG A 135 -1.75 -13.97 12.66
C ARG A 135 -1.76 -15.20 11.73
N PRO A 136 -2.57 -16.26 11.97
CA PRO A 136 -2.62 -17.40 11.07
C PRO A 136 -3.04 -17.04 9.65
N ALA A 137 -4.08 -16.22 9.48
CA ALA A 137 -4.53 -15.78 8.16
C ALA A 137 -3.48 -14.91 7.47
N TYR A 138 -2.86 -13.99 8.21
CA TYR A 138 -1.79 -13.14 7.71
C TYR A 138 -0.60 -13.95 7.19
N GLU A 139 -0.07 -14.86 8.01
CA GLU A 139 1.08 -15.72 7.65
C GLU A 139 0.74 -16.66 6.48
N ALA A 140 -0.48 -17.18 6.43
CA ALA A 140 -0.93 -18.02 5.31
C ALA A 140 -0.96 -17.24 3.98
N ALA A 141 -1.46 -15.99 3.99
CA ALA A 141 -1.50 -15.14 2.81
C ALA A 141 -0.09 -14.76 2.32
N VAL A 142 0.81 -14.41 3.24
CA VAL A 142 2.20 -14.11 2.91
C VAL A 142 2.90 -15.35 2.33
N ARG A 143 2.71 -16.53 2.93
CA ARG A 143 3.26 -17.81 2.42
C ARG A 143 2.76 -18.10 1.01
N LYS A 144 1.47 -17.91 0.74
CA LYS A 144 0.89 -18.08 -0.59
C LYS A 144 1.53 -17.15 -1.63
N LEU A 145 1.78 -15.87 -1.23
CA LEU A 145 2.52 -14.94 -2.10
C LEU A 145 3.94 -15.43 -2.36
N MET A 146 4.66 -15.87 -1.32
CA MET A 146 6.03 -16.39 -1.46
C MET A 146 6.09 -17.59 -2.40
N GLU A 147 5.19 -18.55 -2.25
CA GLU A 147 5.08 -19.71 -3.15
C GLU A 147 4.88 -19.27 -4.61
N ARG A 148 3.99 -18.30 -4.86
CA ARG A 148 3.78 -17.76 -6.20
C ARG A 148 5.00 -17.00 -6.74
N ALA A 149 5.67 -16.22 -5.87
CA ALA A 149 6.76 -15.33 -6.27
C ALA A 149 8.07 -16.08 -6.53
N PHE A 150 8.36 -17.13 -5.74
CA PHE A 150 9.64 -17.83 -5.77
C PHE A 150 9.59 -19.13 -6.59
N THR A 151 8.42 -19.71 -6.86
CA THR A 151 8.30 -20.99 -7.59
C THR A 151 8.45 -20.86 -9.11
N LYS A 152 8.47 -19.65 -9.67
CA LYS A 152 8.69 -19.43 -11.11
C LYS A 152 10.15 -19.56 -11.56
N GLY A 153 11.06 -19.96 -10.67
CA GLY A 153 12.48 -20.12 -10.95
C GLY A 153 13.00 -21.55 -11.03
N VAL A 154 12.15 -22.58 -10.97
CA VAL A 154 12.59 -23.99 -10.87
C VAL A 154 12.04 -24.88 -11.98
N CYS A 155 11.78 -24.38 -13.17
CA CYS A 155 11.52 -25.22 -14.33
C CYS A 155 11.95 -24.51 -15.61
N GLU A 156 13.24 -24.64 -15.94
CA GLU A 156 13.76 -24.71 -17.31
C GLU A 156 15.29 -24.91 -17.20
N GLU A 157 15.68 -26.16 -17.04
CA GLU A 157 16.93 -26.75 -17.56
C GLU A 157 16.58 -27.99 -18.39
#